data_8719198217d2f5c0d381d6cf3501086e
#
_entry.id   8719198217d2f5c0d381d6cf3501086e
#
_cell.length_a   1.000
_cell.length_b   1.000
_cell.length_c   1.000
_cell.angle_alpha   90.00
_cell.angle_beta   90.00
_cell.angle_gamma   90.00
#
_symmetry.space_group_name_H-M   'P 1'
#
loop_
_entity.id
_entity.type
_entity.pdbx_description
1 polymer ?
#
loop_
_entity_poly.entity_id
_entity_poly.type
_entity_poly.pdbx_seq_one_letter_code
_entity_poly.pdbx_strand_id
1 'polypeptide(L)'
;AGVPIPVPAATVHRNCASGMESITTAHQRMAAGKGDLFLVGGTESMSRVPLFYPHGTNAKFNALGRAKDMMGKLRAVAAFRPIDFKPEIGLQLGLTDPVSGMIMGDTAELLSREYGIDRGAQDAFAAASHRKALAAREQVKDEITPVFVDGKAISADNGIRDDSSVEKLAELKPIFDRQTGTVTAGNRSQITDGAVALLVGSEEAAKRIGLEPLGRLISYAYAGCDPSRMGLGPVPAMELARQQDGLVPEEADVIEINEAFAAQVLAVLAELKKQGPGFAIPEEKINRWGGSIALGHPVGATGARLVLTALNQLNVTGGRKALVSLCVGGGQGAALWLERT
;
A
#
# COMPACT_ATOMS: atom_id res chain seq x y z
N ALA A 1 -21.36 12.12 1.24
CA ALA A 1 -20.74 11.84 2.54
C ALA A 1 -21.20 12.81 3.64
N GLY A 2 -21.97 13.86 3.31
CA GLY A 2 -22.48 14.83 4.30
C GLY A 2 -21.44 15.84 4.77
N VAL A 3 -20.27 15.91 4.17
CA VAL A 3 -19.26 16.95 4.45
C VAL A 3 -19.85 18.30 4.02
N PRO A 4 -19.78 19.36 4.87
CA PRO A 4 -20.32 20.67 4.53
C PRO A 4 -19.68 21.25 3.27
N ILE A 5 -20.49 21.93 2.44
CA ILE A 5 -20.06 22.51 1.14
C ILE A 5 -18.82 23.43 1.28
N PRO A 6 -18.64 24.26 2.31
CA PRO A 6 -17.46 25.12 2.44
C PRO A 6 -16.15 24.39 2.72
N VAL A 7 -16.18 23.09 3.04
CA VAL A 7 -14.97 22.32 3.36
C VAL A 7 -14.30 21.91 2.04
N PRO A 8 -13.09 22.42 1.74
CA PRO A 8 -12.39 22.09 0.50
C PRO A 8 -11.81 20.67 0.57
N ALA A 9 -11.65 20.02 -0.58
CA ALA A 9 -11.01 18.72 -0.72
C ALA A 9 -9.85 18.80 -1.70
N ALA A 10 -8.84 17.96 -1.47
CA ALA A 10 -7.71 17.79 -2.38
C ALA A 10 -7.32 16.31 -2.46
N THR A 11 -6.91 15.87 -3.64
CA THR A 11 -6.30 14.55 -3.82
C THR A 11 -4.78 14.68 -3.75
N VAL A 12 -4.18 13.83 -2.95
CA VAL A 12 -2.73 13.65 -2.88
C VAL A 12 -2.38 12.25 -3.41
N HIS A 13 -1.19 12.09 -3.97
CA HIS A 13 -0.80 10.84 -4.59
C HIS A 13 0.68 10.54 -4.36
N ARG A 14 0.96 9.36 -3.81
CA ARG A 14 2.30 8.78 -3.66
C ARG A 14 2.22 7.26 -3.83
N ASN A 15 1.59 6.79 -4.91
CA ASN A 15 1.39 5.37 -5.16
C ASN A 15 0.94 4.63 -3.87
N CYS A 16 1.65 3.57 -3.46
CA CYS A 16 1.32 2.77 -2.27
C CYS A 16 1.29 3.56 -0.96
N ALA A 17 1.98 4.70 -0.87
CA ALA A 17 1.99 5.57 0.30
C ALA A 17 0.94 6.68 0.28
N SER A 18 0.00 6.71 -0.67
CA SER A 18 -1.00 7.80 -0.79
C SER A 18 -1.80 8.01 0.50
N GLY A 19 -2.18 6.93 1.19
CA GLY A 19 -2.84 7.01 2.48
C GLY A 19 -1.97 7.67 3.56
N MET A 20 -0.66 7.37 3.62
CA MET A 20 0.28 8.05 4.52
C MET A 20 0.48 9.51 4.11
N GLU A 21 0.59 9.78 2.81
CA GLU A 21 0.72 11.13 2.27
C GLU A 21 -0.45 12.03 2.69
N SER A 22 -1.67 11.49 2.73
CA SER A 22 -2.83 12.25 3.20
C SER A 22 -2.69 12.66 4.67
N ILE A 23 -2.14 11.79 5.52
CA ILE A 23 -1.89 12.05 6.95
C ILE A 23 -0.78 13.10 7.11
N THR A 24 0.35 12.91 6.44
CA THR A 24 1.50 13.82 6.55
C THR A 24 1.22 15.19 5.92
N THR A 25 0.42 15.26 4.85
CA THR A 25 -0.08 16.52 4.29
C THR A 25 -0.97 17.27 5.27
N ALA A 26 -1.86 16.59 5.99
CA ALA A 26 -2.67 17.20 7.04
C ALA A 26 -1.79 17.75 8.17
N HIS A 27 -0.81 16.97 8.61
CA HIS A 27 0.17 17.40 9.63
C HIS A 27 0.93 18.67 9.18
N GLN A 28 1.44 18.70 7.95
CA GLN A 28 2.14 19.87 7.39
C GLN A 28 1.24 21.10 7.31
N ARG A 29 -0.03 20.91 6.91
CA ARG A 29 -1.01 22.01 6.86
C ARG A 29 -1.33 22.56 8.23
N MET A 30 -1.46 21.71 9.25
CA MET A 30 -1.63 22.15 10.66
C MET A 30 -0.42 22.95 11.13
N ALA A 31 0.79 22.46 10.90
CA ALA A 31 2.03 23.18 11.24
C ALA A 31 2.12 24.55 10.56
N ALA A 32 1.57 24.68 9.35
CA ALA A 32 1.48 25.94 8.60
C ALA A 32 0.27 26.81 8.99
N GLY A 33 -0.52 26.46 10.01
CA GLY A 33 -1.70 27.20 10.43
C GLY A 33 -2.87 27.18 9.41
N LYS A 34 -2.96 26.15 8.57
CA LYS A 34 -3.97 26.01 7.50
C LYS A 34 -5.10 25.04 7.84
N GLY A 35 -5.55 25.09 9.08
CA GLY A 35 -6.60 24.25 9.65
C GLY A 35 -6.07 23.42 10.80
N ASP A 36 -6.98 22.89 11.60
CA ASP A 36 -6.69 22.15 12.84
C ASP A 36 -7.37 20.79 12.92
N LEU A 37 -8.24 20.47 11.94
CA LEU A 37 -8.94 19.18 11.82
C LEU A 37 -9.12 18.81 10.35
N PHE A 38 -8.72 17.60 10.00
CA PHE A 38 -8.75 17.08 8.63
C PHE A 38 -9.35 15.67 8.60
N LEU A 39 -10.24 15.44 7.64
CA LEU A 39 -10.62 14.09 7.23
C LEU A 39 -9.61 13.64 6.17
N VAL A 40 -8.87 12.60 6.46
CA VAL A 40 -7.83 12.05 5.60
C VAL A 40 -8.08 10.56 5.34
N GLY A 41 -7.38 10.00 4.38
CA GLY A 41 -7.50 8.57 4.10
C GLY A 41 -7.02 8.22 2.70
N GLY A 42 -7.45 7.07 2.24
CA GLY A 42 -7.15 6.58 0.91
C GLY A 42 -8.22 5.63 0.40
N THR A 43 -8.34 5.55 -0.89
CA THR A 43 -9.23 4.62 -1.58
C THR A 43 -8.56 4.06 -2.81
N GLU A 44 -8.90 2.83 -3.14
CA GLU A 44 -8.45 2.17 -4.37
C GLU A 44 -9.55 1.24 -4.89
N SER A 45 -9.70 1.18 -6.20
CA SER A 45 -10.58 0.21 -6.86
C SER A 45 -9.82 -0.49 -7.98
N MET A 46 -8.97 -1.44 -7.60
CA MET A 46 -8.14 -2.20 -8.53
C MET A 46 -8.97 -3.10 -9.44
N SER A 47 -10.15 -3.53 -9.00
CA SER A 47 -11.08 -4.34 -9.81
C SER A 47 -11.70 -3.55 -10.96
N ARG A 48 -11.68 -2.21 -10.91
CA ARG A 48 -12.30 -1.31 -11.88
C ARG A 48 -11.32 -0.41 -12.61
N VAL A 49 -10.03 -0.73 -12.58
CA VAL A 49 -9.04 0.02 -13.36
C VAL A 49 -9.40 -0.06 -14.84
N PRO A 50 -9.50 1.08 -15.55
CA PRO A 50 -9.98 1.10 -16.93
C PRO A 50 -9.00 0.42 -17.89
N LEU A 51 -9.54 -0.05 -19.00
CA LEU A 51 -8.76 -0.39 -20.18
C LEU A 51 -8.51 0.89 -20.99
N PHE A 52 -7.29 1.06 -21.45
CA PHE A 52 -6.92 2.21 -22.28
C PHE A 52 -6.81 1.82 -23.74
N TYR A 53 -7.07 2.77 -24.62
CA TYR A 53 -6.67 2.62 -26.02
C TYR A 53 -5.18 2.91 -26.18
N PRO A 54 -4.49 2.25 -27.15
CA PRO A 54 -3.12 2.56 -27.48
C PRO A 54 -2.90 4.06 -27.74
N HIS A 55 -1.74 4.56 -27.37
CA HIS A 55 -1.42 6.01 -27.38
C HIS A 55 -1.81 6.76 -28.66
N GLY A 56 -1.62 6.16 -29.84
CA GLY A 56 -1.97 6.78 -31.12
C GLY A 56 -3.47 6.82 -31.44
N THR A 57 -4.29 6.03 -30.77
CA THR A 57 -5.72 5.88 -31.07
C THR A 57 -6.52 7.13 -30.72
N ASN A 58 -6.17 7.81 -29.63
CA ASN A 58 -6.80 9.06 -29.23
C ASN A 58 -6.68 10.15 -30.31
N ALA A 59 -5.53 10.25 -31.00
CA ALA A 59 -5.33 11.20 -32.10
C ALA A 59 -6.27 10.89 -33.27
N LYS A 60 -6.54 9.62 -33.56
CA LYS A 60 -7.46 9.19 -34.62
C LYS A 60 -8.92 9.51 -34.27
N PHE A 61 -9.35 9.27 -33.03
CA PHE A 61 -10.67 9.69 -32.56
C PHE A 61 -10.83 11.20 -32.61
N ASN A 62 -9.82 11.94 -32.20
CA ASN A 62 -9.84 13.41 -32.28
C ASN A 62 -9.91 13.91 -33.75
N ALA A 63 -9.17 13.27 -34.68
CA ALA A 63 -9.24 13.59 -36.10
C ALA A 63 -10.64 13.33 -36.67
N LEU A 64 -11.27 12.21 -36.29
CA LEU A 64 -12.64 11.89 -36.68
C LEU A 64 -13.64 12.92 -36.13
N GLY A 65 -13.52 13.31 -34.85
CA GLY A 65 -14.39 14.30 -34.22
C GLY A 65 -14.22 15.73 -34.82
N ARG A 66 -13.04 16.06 -35.33
CA ARG A 66 -12.75 17.36 -35.95
C ARG A 66 -13.09 17.44 -37.44
N ALA A 67 -13.37 16.29 -38.09
CA ALA A 67 -13.69 16.25 -39.51
C ALA A 67 -15.02 16.97 -39.82
N LYS A 68 -14.99 18.01 -40.63
CA LYS A 68 -16.16 18.85 -40.92
C LYS A 68 -17.02 18.32 -42.08
N ASP A 69 -16.42 17.55 -42.97
CA ASP A 69 -17.09 17.03 -44.17
C ASP A 69 -17.08 15.47 -44.21
N MET A 70 -17.86 14.91 -45.08
CA MET A 70 -18.01 13.45 -45.24
C MET A 70 -16.68 12.81 -45.68
N MET A 71 -15.94 13.47 -46.60
CA MET A 71 -14.66 12.92 -47.08
C MET A 71 -13.61 12.90 -45.97
N GLY A 72 -13.54 13.96 -45.15
CA GLY A 72 -12.69 14.01 -43.95
C GLY A 72 -13.04 12.90 -42.94
N LYS A 73 -14.33 12.66 -42.70
CA LYS A 73 -14.78 11.57 -41.85
C LYS A 73 -14.38 10.18 -42.39
N LEU A 74 -14.57 9.96 -43.69
CA LEU A 74 -14.16 8.70 -44.33
C LEU A 74 -12.63 8.47 -44.24
N ARG A 75 -11.83 9.51 -44.47
CA ARG A 75 -10.36 9.42 -44.31
C ARG A 75 -9.99 9.11 -42.87
N ALA A 76 -10.62 9.76 -41.88
CA ALA A 76 -10.34 9.53 -40.47
C ALA A 76 -10.71 8.10 -40.05
N VAL A 77 -11.86 7.57 -40.52
CA VAL A 77 -12.26 6.18 -40.27
C VAL A 77 -11.27 5.19 -40.93
N ALA A 78 -10.87 5.44 -42.18
CA ALA A 78 -9.92 4.59 -42.90
C ALA A 78 -8.52 4.56 -42.25
N ALA A 79 -8.20 5.51 -41.38
CA ALA A 79 -6.93 5.54 -40.64
C ALA A 79 -6.90 4.55 -39.46
N PHE A 80 -8.05 4.03 -39.01
CA PHE A 80 -8.08 3.03 -37.94
C PHE A 80 -7.62 1.67 -38.46
N ARG A 81 -6.87 0.98 -37.60
CA ARG A 81 -6.39 -0.39 -37.79
C ARG A 81 -6.90 -1.27 -36.66
N PRO A 82 -7.04 -2.59 -36.84
CA PRO A 82 -7.44 -3.50 -35.77
C PRO A 82 -6.62 -3.35 -34.48
N ILE A 83 -5.32 -3.08 -34.59
CA ILE A 83 -4.42 -2.86 -33.45
C ILE A 83 -4.81 -1.64 -32.58
N ASP A 84 -5.45 -0.62 -33.17
CA ASP A 84 -5.92 0.57 -32.43
C ASP A 84 -7.01 0.23 -31.41
N PHE A 85 -7.69 -0.89 -31.61
CA PHE A 85 -8.76 -1.38 -30.74
C PHE A 85 -8.29 -2.48 -29.77
N LYS A 86 -7.01 -2.87 -29.80
CA LYS A 86 -6.42 -3.77 -28.78
C LYS A 86 -6.22 -2.99 -27.49
N PRO A 87 -6.98 -3.29 -26.42
CA PRO A 87 -6.87 -2.50 -25.20
C PRO A 87 -5.55 -2.73 -24.48
N GLU A 88 -5.05 -1.68 -23.84
CA GLU A 88 -3.98 -1.75 -22.86
C GLU A 88 -4.57 -1.86 -21.46
N ILE A 89 -4.07 -2.81 -20.67
CA ILE A 89 -4.57 -3.09 -19.33
C ILE A 89 -4.05 -2.03 -18.37
N GLY A 90 -4.91 -1.12 -17.93
CA GLY A 90 -4.53 -0.02 -17.05
C GLY A 90 -3.87 -0.48 -15.74
N LEU A 91 -4.35 -1.59 -15.17
CA LEU A 91 -3.72 -2.18 -13.98
C LEU A 91 -2.26 -2.58 -14.24
N GLN A 92 -1.97 -3.19 -15.39
CA GLN A 92 -0.61 -3.57 -15.76
C GLN A 92 0.28 -2.34 -15.96
N LEU A 93 -0.25 -1.30 -16.62
CA LEU A 93 0.46 -0.02 -16.80
C LEU A 93 0.78 0.62 -15.45
N GLY A 94 -0.19 0.65 -14.52
CA GLY A 94 0.00 1.21 -13.18
C GLY A 94 0.97 0.43 -12.28
N LEU A 95 1.14 -0.87 -12.54
CA LEU A 95 2.06 -1.75 -11.81
C LEU A 95 3.41 -1.95 -12.52
N THR A 96 3.66 -1.24 -13.63
CA THR A 96 4.93 -1.26 -14.35
C THR A 96 5.67 0.05 -14.10
N ASP A 97 6.89 -0.05 -13.62
CA ASP A 97 7.74 1.12 -13.39
C ASP A 97 8.26 1.68 -14.70
N PRO A 98 8.05 2.99 -14.99
CA PRO A 98 8.43 3.57 -16.27
C PRO A 98 9.95 3.77 -16.44
N VAL A 99 10.72 3.74 -15.35
CA VAL A 99 12.19 3.94 -15.38
C VAL A 99 12.90 2.60 -15.60
N SER A 100 12.57 1.59 -14.79
CA SER A 100 13.17 0.27 -14.89
C SER A 100 12.53 -0.61 -15.96
N GLY A 101 11.29 -0.30 -16.36
CA GLY A 101 10.48 -1.14 -17.25
C GLY A 101 9.95 -2.42 -16.58
N MET A 102 10.24 -2.63 -15.32
CA MET A 102 9.86 -3.84 -14.58
C MET A 102 8.44 -3.70 -14.01
N ILE A 103 7.66 -4.77 -14.09
CA ILE A 103 6.45 -4.87 -13.30
C ILE A 103 6.81 -5.14 -11.83
N MET A 104 5.98 -4.68 -10.88
CA MET A 104 6.29 -4.79 -9.44
C MET A 104 6.69 -6.20 -8.99
N GLY A 105 6.12 -7.24 -9.59
CA GLY A 105 6.48 -8.63 -9.28
C GLY A 105 7.89 -9.03 -9.75
N ASP A 106 8.37 -8.47 -10.87
CA ASP A 106 9.76 -8.70 -11.33
C ASP A 106 10.76 -8.07 -10.36
N THR A 107 10.42 -6.93 -9.75
CA THR A 107 11.27 -6.33 -8.70
C THR A 107 11.35 -7.23 -7.46
N ALA A 108 10.27 -7.93 -7.10
CA ALA A 108 10.27 -8.90 -6.00
C ALA A 108 11.09 -10.16 -6.35
N GLU A 109 11.02 -10.66 -7.58
CA GLU A 109 11.86 -11.76 -8.05
C GLU A 109 13.35 -11.38 -8.05
N LEU A 110 13.67 -10.13 -8.41
CA LEU A 110 15.03 -9.60 -8.32
C LEU A 110 15.55 -9.65 -6.88
N LEU A 111 14.77 -9.15 -5.92
CA LEU A 111 15.14 -9.18 -4.51
C LEU A 111 15.26 -10.60 -3.96
N SER A 112 14.37 -11.51 -4.36
CA SER A 112 14.46 -12.92 -3.99
C SER A 112 15.82 -13.51 -4.39
N ARG A 113 16.28 -13.24 -5.61
CA ARG A 113 17.59 -13.70 -6.11
C ARG A 113 18.76 -13.02 -5.40
N GLU A 114 18.74 -11.71 -5.26
CA GLU A 114 19.84 -10.93 -4.66
C GLU A 114 20.07 -11.25 -3.17
N TYR A 115 19.00 -11.54 -2.45
CA TYR A 115 19.06 -11.86 -1.01
C TYR A 115 19.03 -13.36 -0.72
N GLY A 116 18.97 -14.22 -1.76
CA GLY A 116 18.93 -15.66 -1.57
C GLY A 116 17.67 -16.15 -0.85
N ILE A 117 16.55 -15.47 -1.03
CA ILE A 117 15.28 -15.78 -0.36
C ILE A 117 14.58 -16.88 -1.16
N ASP A 118 14.55 -18.07 -0.63
CA ASP A 118 13.93 -19.21 -1.29
C ASP A 118 12.40 -19.18 -1.25
N ARG A 119 11.79 -20.05 -2.03
CA ARG A 119 10.36 -20.20 -2.14
C ARG A 119 9.71 -20.64 -0.80
N GLY A 120 10.36 -21.53 -0.07
CA GLY A 120 9.86 -22.04 1.20
C GLY A 120 9.75 -20.95 2.26
N ALA A 121 10.76 -20.07 2.36
CA ALA A 121 10.73 -18.92 3.25
C ALA A 121 9.60 -17.95 2.91
N GLN A 122 9.37 -17.68 1.62
CA GLN A 122 8.28 -16.83 1.17
C GLN A 122 6.91 -17.43 1.48
N ASP A 123 6.71 -18.71 1.25
CA ASP A 123 5.46 -19.39 1.52
C ASP A 123 5.20 -19.52 3.02
N ALA A 124 6.24 -19.73 3.85
CA ALA A 124 6.13 -19.71 5.30
C ALA A 124 5.69 -18.34 5.85
N PHE A 125 6.28 -17.27 5.31
CA PHE A 125 5.88 -15.89 5.65
C PHE A 125 4.42 -15.62 5.27
N ALA A 126 4.01 -16.03 4.07
CA ALA A 126 2.65 -15.85 3.58
C ALA A 126 1.63 -16.64 4.40
N ALA A 127 1.90 -17.90 4.72
CA ALA A 127 1.04 -18.71 5.61
C ALA A 127 0.93 -18.07 7.01
N ALA A 128 2.03 -17.51 7.53
CA ALA A 128 2.02 -16.78 8.79
C ALA A 128 1.14 -15.53 8.75
N SER A 129 1.17 -14.76 7.64
CA SER A 129 0.30 -13.58 7.46
C SER A 129 -1.18 -13.97 7.55
N HIS A 130 -1.62 -15.01 6.84
CA HIS A 130 -2.99 -15.51 6.91
C HIS A 130 -3.37 -15.99 8.31
N ARG A 131 -2.50 -16.77 8.97
CA ARG A 131 -2.74 -17.26 10.34
C ARG A 131 -2.88 -16.11 11.34
N LYS A 132 -2.01 -15.10 11.27
CA LYS A 132 -2.08 -13.89 12.11
C LYS A 132 -3.37 -13.12 11.87
N ALA A 133 -3.76 -12.91 10.60
CA ALA A 133 -5.00 -12.22 10.25
C ALA A 133 -6.24 -12.97 10.74
N LEU A 134 -6.24 -14.29 10.63
CA LEU A 134 -7.32 -15.13 11.15
C LEU A 134 -7.45 -15.01 12.68
N ALA A 135 -6.33 -15.06 13.39
CA ALA A 135 -6.30 -14.94 14.85
C ALA A 135 -6.73 -13.55 15.35
N ALA A 136 -6.52 -12.53 14.54
CA ALA A 136 -6.82 -11.13 14.89
C ALA A 136 -8.23 -10.66 14.44
N ARG A 137 -9.08 -11.52 13.91
CA ARG A 137 -10.41 -11.13 13.36
C ARG A 137 -11.26 -10.32 14.34
N GLU A 138 -11.28 -10.68 15.59
CA GLU A 138 -12.08 -9.94 16.61
C GLU A 138 -11.42 -8.59 16.94
N GLN A 139 -10.09 -8.51 16.96
CA GLN A 139 -9.36 -7.29 17.27
C GLN A 139 -9.53 -6.21 16.18
N VAL A 140 -9.59 -6.62 14.92
CA VAL A 140 -9.74 -5.69 13.77
C VAL A 140 -11.20 -5.33 13.48
N LYS A 141 -12.16 -5.93 14.18
CA LYS A 141 -13.58 -5.75 13.92
C LYS A 141 -14.03 -4.30 14.03
N ASP A 142 -13.47 -3.58 15.01
CA ASP A 142 -13.79 -2.17 15.23
C ASP A 142 -13.13 -1.21 14.20
N GLU A 143 -12.18 -1.72 13.41
CA GLU A 143 -11.61 -0.97 12.29
C GLU A 143 -12.52 -1.01 11.05
N ILE A 144 -13.44 -1.99 10.97
CA ILE A 144 -14.21 -2.28 9.78
C ILE A 144 -15.59 -1.64 9.86
N THR A 145 -15.84 -0.67 8.97
CA THR A 145 -17.19 -0.13 8.78
C THR A 145 -17.96 -1.01 7.80
N PRO A 146 -19.11 -1.61 8.18
CA PRO A 146 -19.89 -2.44 7.28
C PRO A 146 -20.35 -1.69 6.03
N VAL A 147 -20.17 -2.31 4.86
CA VAL A 147 -20.65 -1.80 3.58
C VAL A 147 -21.88 -2.64 3.15
N PHE A 148 -22.94 -1.96 2.74
CA PHE A 148 -24.17 -2.65 2.31
C PHE A 148 -24.22 -2.75 0.79
N VAL A 149 -24.26 -3.97 0.28
CA VAL A 149 -24.39 -4.27 -1.15
C VAL A 149 -25.62 -5.16 -1.33
N ASP A 150 -26.57 -4.74 -2.15
CA ASP A 150 -27.83 -5.45 -2.40
C ASP A 150 -28.56 -5.89 -1.11
N GLY A 151 -28.57 -5.02 -0.10
CA GLY A 151 -29.20 -5.25 1.20
C GLY A 151 -28.45 -6.21 2.13
N LYS A 152 -27.25 -6.68 1.76
CA LYS A 152 -26.38 -7.51 2.59
C LYS A 152 -25.23 -6.70 3.15
N ALA A 153 -24.98 -6.83 4.45
CA ALA A 153 -23.81 -6.23 5.09
C ALA A 153 -22.55 -7.04 4.79
N ILE A 154 -21.50 -6.38 4.33
CA ILE A 154 -20.13 -6.90 4.25
C ILE A 154 -19.38 -6.25 5.38
N SER A 155 -19.01 -7.02 6.39
CA SER A 155 -18.41 -6.56 7.65
C SER A 155 -17.10 -7.27 8.00
N ALA A 156 -16.48 -7.94 7.04
CA ALA A 156 -15.21 -8.62 7.21
C ALA A 156 -14.43 -8.66 5.90
N ASP A 157 -13.11 -8.68 6.01
CA ASP A 157 -12.22 -8.92 4.86
C ASP A 157 -12.43 -10.32 4.29
N ASN A 158 -12.51 -10.41 2.97
CA ASN A 158 -12.76 -11.67 2.25
C ASN A 158 -11.47 -12.32 1.71
N GLY A 159 -10.32 -11.69 1.93
CA GLY A 159 -9.03 -12.19 1.44
C GLY A 159 -8.38 -13.25 2.32
N ILE A 160 -8.75 -13.32 3.59
CA ILE A 160 -8.15 -14.24 4.56
C ILE A 160 -8.51 -15.68 4.22
N ARG A 161 -7.48 -16.53 4.10
CA ARG A 161 -7.63 -17.97 3.84
C ARG A 161 -7.29 -18.76 5.11
N ASP A 162 -8.28 -19.38 5.71
CA ASP A 162 -8.17 -20.18 6.93
C ASP A 162 -7.44 -21.51 6.71
N ASP A 163 -7.40 -21.98 5.47
CA ASP A 163 -6.74 -23.21 5.03
C ASP A 163 -5.34 -22.99 4.41
N SER A 164 -4.78 -21.78 4.54
CA SER A 164 -3.44 -21.47 4.01
C SER A 164 -2.35 -22.21 4.78
N SER A 165 -1.54 -22.98 4.08
CA SER A 165 -0.39 -23.70 4.63
C SER A 165 0.79 -23.66 3.63
N VAL A 166 2.01 -23.92 4.13
CA VAL A 166 3.20 -23.94 3.29
C VAL A 166 3.07 -25.00 2.19
N GLU A 167 2.49 -26.16 2.49
CA GLU A 167 2.30 -27.25 1.55
C GLU A 167 1.36 -26.84 0.41
N LYS A 168 0.23 -26.21 0.72
CA LYS A 168 -0.72 -25.71 -0.30
C LYS A 168 -0.12 -24.58 -1.14
N LEU A 169 0.63 -23.69 -0.51
CA LEU A 169 1.30 -22.61 -1.22
C LEU A 169 2.39 -23.12 -2.15
N ALA A 170 3.11 -24.19 -1.78
CA ALA A 170 4.14 -24.82 -2.59
C ALA A 170 3.61 -25.38 -3.92
N GLU A 171 2.33 -25.74 -4.01
CA GLU A 171 1.68 -26.21 -5.24
C GLU A 171 1.47 -25.11 -6.28
N LEU A 172 1.50 -23.83 -5.87
CA LEU A 172 1.26 -22.69 -6.75
C LEU A 172 2.44 -22.46 -7.69
N LYS A 173 2.15 -22.14 -8.95
CA LYS A 173 3.16 -21.83 -9.95
C LYS A 173 3.62 -20.38 -9.85
N PRO A 174 4.91 -20.09 -10.12
CA PRO A 174 5.40 -18.74 -10.28
C PRO A 174 4.64 -17.98 -11.37
N ILE A 175 4.38 -16.68 -11.15
CA ILE A 175 3.55 -15.88 -12.06
C ILE A 175 4.33 -14.86 -12.87
N PHE A 176 5.47 -14.38 -12.40
CA PHE A 176 6.30 -13.39 -13.09
C PHE A 176 7.42 -14.07 -13.89
N ASP A 177 8.28 -14.83 -13.25
CA ASP A 177 9.26 -15.69 -13.92
C ASP A 177 8.80 -17.16 -13.83
N ARG A 178 8.23 -17.66 -14.92
CA ARG A 178 7.64 -19.01 -14.95
C ARG A 178 8.66 -20.15 -14.89
N GLN A 179 9.93 -19.88 -15.18
CA GLN A 179 10.96 -20.91 -15.25
C GLN A 179 11.76 -21.03 -13.95
N THR A 180 12.16 -19.90 -13.38
CA THR A 180 13.06 -19.86 -12.23
C THR A 180 12.53 -19.00 -11.09
N GLY A 181 11.35 -18.43 -11.22
CA GLY A 181 10.75 -17.53 -10.25
C GLY A 181 10.24 -18.24 -8.99
N THR A 182 10.05 -17.45 -7.96
CA THR A 182 9.60 -17.89 -6.64
C THR A 182 8.33 -17.19 -6.18
N VAL A 183 7.97 -16.05 -6.83
CA VAL A 183 6.78 -15.27 -6.50
C VAL A 183 5.54 -15.88 -7.14
N THR A 184 4.54 -16.18 -6.30
CA THR A 184 3.29 -16.81 -6.70
C THR A 184 2.08 -15.95 -6.34
N ALA A 185 0.89 -16.37 -6.72
CA ALA A 185 -0.35 -15.73 -6.28
C ALA A 185 -0.56 -15.83 -4.76
N GLY A 186 0.09 -16.79 -4.08
CA GLY A 186 -0.09 -17.03 -2.64
C GLY A 186 0.92 -16.29 -1.75
N ASN A 187 2.06 -15.85 -2.27
CA ASN A 187 3.09 -15.17 -1.47
C ASN A 187 3.30 -13.70 -1.85
N ARG A 188 2.27 -13.10 -2.48
CA ARG A 188 2.14 -11.68 -2.75
C ARG A 188 0.80 -11.13 -2.25
N SER A 189 0.69 -9.83 -2.12
CA SER A 189 -0.57 -9.17 -1.82
C SER A 189 -1.61 -9.42 -2.92
N GLN A 190 -2.88 -9.48 -2.52
CA GLN A 190 -4.00 -9.67 -3.42
C GLN A 190 -4.35 -8.35 -4.14
N ILE A 191 -4.92 -8.46 -5.34
CA ILE A 191 -5.56 -7.33 -6.03
C ILE A 191 -6.89 -7.08 -5.33
N THR A 192 -7.04 -5.92 -4.72
CA THR A 192 -8.16 -5.62 -3.83
C THR A 192 -8.68 -4.21 -4.01
N ASP A 193 -9.98 -4.05 -3.76
CA ASP A 193 -10.61 -2.76 -3.54
C ASP A 193 -10.61 -2.44 -2.05
N GLY A 194 -10.54 -1.18 -1.67
CA GLY A 194 -10.61 -0.79 -0.27
C GLY A 194 -10.60 0.72 -0.08
N ALA A 195 -11.08 1.13 1.09
CA ALA A 195 -11.06 2.53 1.52
C ALA A 195 -10.81 2.61 3.02
N VAL A 196 -10.09 3.64 3.44
CA VAL A 196 -9.83 3.94 4.85
C VAL A 196 -10.02 5.43 5.07
N ALA A 197 -10.64 5.80 6.19
CA ALA A 197 -10.81 7.19 6.60
C ALA A 197 -10.34 7.38 8.05
N LEU A 198 -9.65 8.48 8.30
CA LEU A 198 -9.12 8.87 9.60
C LEU A 198 -9.41 10.36 9.84
N LEU A 199 -9.58 10.74 11.09
CA LEU A 199 -9.50 12.14 11.50
C LEU A 199 -8.09 12.43 12.02
N VAL A 200 -7.48 13.48 11.50
CA VAL A 200 -6.18 13.99 11.94
C VAL A 200 -6.39 15.43 12.38
N GLY A 201 -6.02 15.74 13.62
CA GLY A 201 -6.26 17.05 14.17
C GLY A 201 -5.25 17.44 15.25
N SER A 202 -5.32 18.72 15.66
CA SER A 202 -4.62 19.19 16.86
C SER A 202 -5.28 18.64 18.12
N GLU A 203 -4.56 18.66 19.24
CA GLU A 203 -5.12 18.28 20.55
C GLU A 203 -6.31 19.13 20.93
N GLU A 204 -6.27 20.44 20.63
CA GLU A 204 -7.38 21.36 20.84
C GLU A 204 -8.60 21.01 19.99
N ALA A 205 -8.38 20.61 18.74
CA ALA A 205 -9.47 20.16 17.87
C ALA A 205 -10.11 18.88 18.40
N ALA A 206 -9.32 17.89 18.83
CA ALA A 206 -9.84 16.66 19.43
C ALA A 206 -10.70 16.95 20.68
N LYS A 207 -10.21 17.78 21.59
CA LYS A 207 -10.98 18.24 22.78
C LYS A 207 -12.27 18.94 22.40
N ARG A 208 -12.23 19.82 21.38
CA ARG A 208 -13.41 20.59 20.91
C ARG A 208 -14.51 19.68 20.37
N ILE A 209 -14.15 18.57 19.71
CA ILE A 209 -15.12 17.61 19.16
C ILE A 209 -15.42 16.42 20.09
N GLY A 210 -14.79 16.38 21.27
CA GLY A 210 -15.02 15.34 22.29
C GLY A 210 -14.54 13.96 21.90
N LEU A 211 -13.46 13.86 21.11
CA LEU A 211 -12.85 12.59 20.72
C LEU A 211 -11.50 12.39 21.41
N GLU A 212 -11.30 11.18 21.93
CA GLU A 212 -10.01 10.74 22.45
C GLU A 212 -9.13 10.26 21.28
N PRO A 213 -7.91 10.82 21.12
CA PRO A 213 -7.00 10.38 20.06
C PRO A 213 -6.53 8.94 20.30
N LEU A 214 -6.43 8.14 19.23
CA LEU A 214 -5.80 6.82 19.27
C LEU A 214 -4.28 6.91 19.51
N GLY A 215 -3.67 8.03 19.13
CA GLY A 215 -2.26 8.31 19.25
C GLY A 215 -1.85 9.52 18.42
N ARG A 216 -0.57 9.77 18.33
CA ARG A 216 0.00 10.92 17.61
C ARG A 216 1.08 10.51 16.63
N LEU A 217 1.21 11.24 15.52
CA LEU A 217 2.34 11.17 14.62
C LEU A 217 3.52 11.93 15.25
N ILE A 218 4.62 11.24 15.48
CA ILE A 218 5.82 11.85 16.11
C ILE A 218 6.96 12.08 15.12
N SER A 219 7.01 11.30 14.02
CA SER A 219 7.98 11.48 12.94
C SER A 219 7.48 10.83 11.65
N TYR A 220 7.99 11.30 10.52
CA TYR A 220 7.81 10.63 9.24
C TYR A 220 8.95 10.94 8.28
N ALA A 221 9.27 9.97 7.43
CA ALA A 221 10.27 10.11 6.38
C ALA A 221 9.81 9.46 5.08
N TYR A 222 10.12 10.10 3.98
CA TYR A 222 10.02 9.55 2.63
C TYR A 222 11.40 9.56 2.00
N ALA A 223 11.86 8.44 1.47
CA ALA A 223 13.16 8.30 0.87
C ALA A 223 13.07 7.66 -0.52
N GLY A 224 13.99 8.04 -1.40
CA GLY A 224 14.15 7.41 -2.71
C GLY A 224 15.06 6.18 -2.65
N CYS A 225 14.86 5.26 -3.58
CA CYS A 225 15.75 4.11 -3.82
C CYS A 225 15.73 3.75 -5.32
N ASP A 226 16.56 2.78 -5.71
CA ASP A 226 16.55 2.23 -7.06
C ASP A 226 15.15 1.68 -7.42
N PRO A 227 14.49 2.17 -8.49
CA PRO A 227 13.17 1.68 -8.89
C PRO A 227 13.11 0.18 -9.14
N SER A 228 14.19 -0.44 -9.65
CA SER A 228 14.26 -1.90 -9.83
C SER A 228 14.27 -2.66 -8.51
N ARG A 229 14.63 -2.00 -7.41
CA ARG A 229 14.67 -2.51 -6.04
C ARG A 229 13.73 -1.75 -5.12
N MET A 230 12.61 -1.27 -5.65
CA MET A 230 11.63 -0.46 -4.92
C MET A 230 11.18 -1.13 -3.60
N GLY A 231 11.20 -2.46 -3.55
CA GLY A 231 10.84 -3.23 -2.36
C GLY A 231 11.70 -2.93 -1.14
N LEU A 232 12.94 -2.43 -1.33
CA LEU A 232 13.84 -2.00 -0.25
C LEU A 232 13.56 -0.57 0.25
N GLY A 233 12.61 0.16 -0.35
CA GLY A 233 12.27 1.52 0.07
C GLY A 233 12.08 1.76 1.57
N PRO A 234 11.51 0.82 2.35
CA PRO A 234 11.45 0.93 3.80
C PRO A 234 12.80 1.20 4.47
N VAL A 235 13.89 0.60 3.98
CA VAL A 235 15.22 0.71 4.60
C VAL A 235 15.74 2.15 4.60
N PRO A 236 15.91 2.84 3.46
CA PRO A 236 16.34 4.24 3.46
C PRO A 236 15.33 5.19 4.13
N ALA A 237 14.04 4.87 4.16
CA ALA A 237 13.07 5.68 4.87
C ALA A 237 13.23 5.57 6.40
N MET A 238 13.47 4.38 6.94
CA MET A 238 13.78 4.18 8.36
C MET A 238 15.13 4.82 8.75
N GLU A 239 16.14 4.69 7.90
CA GLU A 239 17.43 5.34 8.13
C GLU A 239 17.32 6.86 8.12
N LEU A 240 16.50 7.44 7.22
CA LEU A 240 16.25 8.87 7.22
C LEU A 240 15.53 9.34 8.49
N ALA A 241 14.54 8.58 8.99
CA ALA A 241 13.87 8.86 10.26
C ALA A 241 14.85 8.80 11.44
N ARG A 242 15.80 7.84 11.43
CA ARG A 242 16.88 7.79 12.43
C ARG A 242 17.77 9.03 12.37
N GLN A 243 18.16 9.46 11.19
CA GLN A 243 19.02 10.65 11.03
C GLN A 243 18.32 11.93 11.48
N GLN A 244 17.03 12.06 11.23
CA GLN A 244 16.24 13.25 11.56
C GLN A 244 15.88 13.31 13.05
N ASP A 245 15.42 12.20 13.63
CA ASP A 245 14.76 12.19 14.94
C ASP A 245 15.35 11.16 15.93
N GLY A 246 16.40 10.45 15.53
CA GLY A 246 17.07 9.45 16.37
C GLY A 246 16.27 8.15 16.56
N LEU A 247 15.14 7.96 15.87
CA LEU A 247 14.25 6.83 16.04
C LEU A 247 14.75 5.59 15.28
N VAL A 248 14.91 4.47 15.99
CA VAL A 248 15.37 3.20 15.41
C VAL A 248 14.31 2.12 15.51
N PRO A 249 14.17 1.23 14.52
CA PRO A 249 13.13 0.20 14.47
C PRO A 249 13.00 -0.67 15.72
N GLU A 250 14.10 -0.95 16.40
CA GLU A 250 14.16 -1.76 17.61
C GLU A 250 13.35 -1.18 18.79
N GLU A 251 13.19 0.16 18.83
CA GLU A 251 12.41 0.87 19.85
C GLU A 251 10.88 0.72 19.66
N ALA A 252 10.43 0.27 18.51
CA ALA A 252 9.01 0.11 18.26
C ALA A 252 8.44 -1.12 18.99
N ASP A 253 7.33 -0.93 19.69
CA ASP A 253 6.56 -2.02 20.31
C ASP A 253 5.69 -2.74 19.27
N VAL A 254 5.24 -2.00 18.26
CA VAL A 254 4.44 -2.46 17.13
C VAL A 254 5.11 -2.06 15.82
N ILE A 255 5.20 -2.98 14.88
CA ILE A 255 5.78 -2.72 13.57
C ILE A 255 4.83 -3.23 12.49
N GLU A 256 4.39 -2.33 11.63
CA GLU A 256 3.61 -2.64 10.44
C GLU A 256 4.47 -2.35 9.18
N ILE A 257 4.84 -3.40 8.46
CA ILE A 257 5.52 -3.29 7.16
C ILE A 257 4.57 -3.85 6.11
N ASN A 258 4.24 -3.05 5.09
CA ASN A 258 3.37 -3.53 4.03
C ASN A 258 3.95 -4.76 3.34
N GLU A 259 3.13 -5.80 3.21
CA GLU A 259 3.45 -7.05 2.54
C GLU A 259 3.03 -7.00 1.06
N ALA A 260 3.71 -6.19 0.26
CA ALA A 260 3.47 -6.22 -1.18
C ALA A 260 3.84 -7.61 -1.76
N PHE A 261 4.97 -8.15 -1.28
CA PHE A 261 5.48 -9.49 -1.57
C PHE A 261 6.19 -10.04 -0.33
N ALA A 262 6.09 -11.33 -0.06
CA ALA A 262 6.86 -11.98 1.00
C ALA A 262 8.37 -11.81 0.79
N ALA A 263 8.85 -12.01 -0.46
CA ALA A 263 10.25 -11.79 -0.83
C ALA A 263 10.71 -10.36 -0.49
N GLN A 264 9.86 -9.36 -0.72
CA GLN A 264 10.16 -7.95 -0.45
C GLN A 264 10.33 -7.69 1.05
N VAL A 265 9.43 -8.20 1.90
CA VAL A 265 9.55 -7.98 3.36
C VAL A 265 10.79 -8.69 3.90
N LEU A 266 11.02 -9.94 3.49
CA LEU A 266 12.21 -10.70 3.90
C LEU A 266 13.51 -10.02 3.46
N ALA A 267 13.56 -9.42 2.26
CA ALA A 267 14.70 -8.63 1.79
C ALA A 267 14.91 -7.37 2.65
N VAL A 268 13.83 -6.66 3.02
CA VAL A 268 13.90 -5.51 3.93
C VAL A 268 14.51 -5.93 5.27
N LEU A 269 14.05 -7.02 5.87
CA LEU A 269 14.57 -7.52 7.14
C LEU A 269 16.06 -7.92 7.03
N ALA A 270 16.46 -8.55 5.94
CA ALA A 270 17.82 -8.92 5.68
C ALA A 270 18.72 -7.68 5.51
N GLU A 271 18.24 -6.65 4.81
CA GLU A 271 18.99 -5.40 4.61
C GLU A 271 19.09 -4.58 5.89
N LEU A 272 18.03 -4.48 6.69
CA LEU A 272 18.04 -3.79 7.97
C LEU A 272 19.07 -4.39 8.93
N LYS A 273 19.23 -5.71 8.97
CA LYS A 273 20.27 -6.37 9.79
C LYS A 273 21.68 -5.90 9.45
N LYS A 274 21.94 -5.47 8.21
CA LYS A 274 23.25 -4.94 7.78
C LYS A 274 23.50 -3.49 8.23
N GLN A 275 22.44 -2.75 8.58
CA GLN A 275 22.56 -1.35 9.05
C GLN A 275 23.16 -1.25 10.47
N GLY A 276 23.27 -2.35 11.19
CA GLY A 276 23.87 -2.39 12.52
C GLY A 276 22.88 -2.25 13.68
N PRO A 277 23.36 -1.84 14.86
CA PRO A 277 22.53 -1.76 16.06
C PRO A 277 21.31 -0.85 15.90
N GLY A 278 20.18 -1.27 16.46
CA GLY A 278 18.91 -0.53 16.41
C GLY A 278 18.02 -0.89 15.23
N PHE A 279 18.53 -1.62 14.22
CA PHE A 279 17.79 -2.00 13.02
C PHE A 279 17.35 -3.46 12.99
N ALA A 280 17.71 -4.29 13.97
CA ALA A 280 17.24 -5.65 14.06
C ALA A 280 15.77 -5.69 14.49
N ILE A 281 14.89 -6.13 13.60
CA ILE A 281 13.45 -6.26 13.88
C ILE A 281 13.14 -7.71 14.21
N PRO A 282 12.63 -8.01 15.42
CA PRO A 282 12.10 -9.33 15.75
C PRO A 282 10.84 -9.65 14.93
N GLU A 283 10.79 -10.82 14.30
CA GLU A 283 9.67 -11.21 13.40
C GLU A 283 8.32 -11.21 14.12
N GLU A 284 8.30 -11.50 15.43
CA GLU A 284 7.08 -11.50 16.25
C GLU A 284 6.47 -10.11 16.43
N LYS A 285 7.24 -9.04 16.22
CA LYS A 285 6.74 -7.66 16.25
C LYS A 285 6.09 -7.23 14.95
N ILE A 286 6.35 -7.93 13.84
CA ILE A 286 5.92 -7.51 12.50
C ILE A 286 4.52 -8.02 12.21
N ASN A 287 3.62 -7.10 11.80
CA ASN A 287 2.29 -7.42 11.27
C ASN A 287 1.56 -8.45 12.15
N ARG A 288 1.44 -8.14 13.43
CA ARG A 288 0.88 -9.09 14.43
C ARG A 288 -0.56 -9.50 14.11
N TRP A 289 -1.30 -8.63 13.44
CA TRP A 289 -2.68 -8.89 13.02
C TRP A 289 -2.80 -9.31 11.56
N GLY A 290 -1.70 -9.82 10.98
CA GLY A 290 -1.59 -10.14 9.56
C GLY A 290 -1.31 -8.93 8.71
N GLY A 291 -0.99 -9.14 7.46
CA GLY A 291 -0.64 -8.07 6.52
C GLY A 291 -1.32 -8.22 5.17
N SER A 292 -0.82 -7.49 4.19
CA SER A 292 -1.47 -7.36 2.88
C SER A 292 -1.51 -8.63 2.03
N ILE A 293 -0.72 -9.65 2.35
CA ILE A 293 -0.84 -10.97 1.71
C ILE A 293 -2.19 -11.57 2.06
N ALA A 294 -2.62 -11.47 3.32
CA ALA A 294 -3.90 -11.97 3.79
C ALA A 294 -5.06 -10.99 3.56
N LEU A 295 -4.84 -9.70 3.85
CA LEU A 295 -5.88 -8.67 3.87
C LEU A 295 -6.05 -7.94 2.54
N GLY A 296 -5.07 -8.04 1.63
CA GLY A 296 -5.03 -7.30 0.39
C GLY A 296 -4.25 -5.98 0.46
N HIS A 297 -3.95 -5.44 -0.73
CA HIS A 297 -3.22 -4.18 -0.89
C HIS A 297 -3.95 -3.22 -1.84
N PRO A 298 -5.08 -2.63 -1.39
CA PRO A 298 -5.67 -1.51 -2.12
C PRO A 298 -4.70 -0.33 -2.06
N VAL A 299 -3.97 -0.09 -3.15
CA VAL A 299 -2.75 0.72 -3.22
C VAL A 299 -2.89 2.07 -2.51
N GLY A 300 -3.93 2.84 -2.85
CA GLY A 300 -4.17 4.16 -2.27
C GLY A 300 -4.62 4.15 -0.81
N ALA A 301 -5.21 3.05 -0.33
CA ALA A 301 -5.77 2.93 1.03
C ALA A 301 -4.80 2.34 2.04
N THR A 302 -3.88 1.47 1.61
CA THR A 302 -3.05 0.65 2.50
C THR A 302 -2.26 1.47 3.51
N GLY A 303 -1.66 2.59 3.10
CA GLY A 303 -0.86 3.43 4.01
C GLY A 303 -1.67 3.93 5.22
N ALA A 304 -2.92 4.33 5.01
CA ALA A 304 -3.82 4.75 6.09
C ALA A 304 -4.28 3.55 6.95
N ARG A 305 -4.54 2.38 6.33
CA ARG A 305 -4.89 1.15 7.05
C ARG A 305 -3.77 0.73 8.01
N LEU A 306 -2.52 0.72 7.55
CA LEU A 306 -1.38 0.37 8.39
C LEU A 306 -1.26 1.29 9.61
N VAL A 307 -1.49 2.60 9.44
CA VAL A 307 -1.48 3.57 10.55
C VAL A 307 -2.60 3.29 11.55
N LEU A 308 -3.83 3.06 11.08
CA LEU A 308 -4.97 2.74 11.93
C LEU A 308 -4.71 1.46 12.73
N THR A 309 -4.31 0.39 12.04
CA THR A 309 -4.03 -0.91 12.64
C THR A 309 -2.89 -0.84 13.67
N ALA A 310 -1.82 -0.08 13.38
CA ALA A 310 -0.71 0.10 14.32
C ALA A 310 -1.14 0.83 15.60
N LEU A 311 -1.95 1.88 15.48
CA LEU A 311 -2.49 2.61 16.64
C LEU A 311 -3.41 1.71 17.49
N ASN A 312 -4.27 0.93 16.86
CA ASN A 312 -5.14 -0.01 17.58
C ASN A 312 -4.34 -1.11 18.27
N GLN A 313 -3.30 -1.65 17.63
CA GLN A 313 -2.38 -2.59 18.28
C GLN A 313 -1.69 -1.97 19.51
N LEU A 314 -1.22 -0.72 19.45
CA LEU A 314 -0.66 -0.03 20.61
C LEU A 314 -1.67 0.06 21.76
N ASN A 315 -2.91 0.40 21.47
CA ASN A 315 -3.97 0.52 22.47
C ASN A 315 -4.32 -0.83 23.11
N VAL A 316 -4.40 -1.90 22.32
CA VAL A 316 -4.71 -3.24 22.83
C VAL A 316 -3.54 -3.84 23.62
N THR A 317 -2.30 -3.62 23.17
CA THR A 317 -1.11 -4.23 23.81
C THR A 317 -0.52 -3.40 24.96
N GLY A 318 -0.93 -2.16 25.11
CA GLY A 318 -0.32 -1.22 26.04
C GLY A 318 1.05 -0.71 25.58
N GLY A 319 1.45 -0.99 24.35
CA GLY A 319 2.69 -0.49 23.74
C GLY A 319 2.68 1.02 23.62
N ARG A 320 3.88 1.63 23.46
CA ARG A 320 4.02 3.08 23.39
C ARG A 320 4.28 3.58 21.98
N LYS A 321 5.24 2.98 21.27
CA LYS A 321 5.68 3.43 19.93
C LYS A 321 5.35 2.41 18.86
N ALA A 322 4.90 2.88 17.70
CA ALA A 322 4.76 2.05 16.51
C ALA A 322 5.55 2.63 15.33
N LEU A 323 6.13 1.73 14.55
CA LEU A 323 6.73 2.01 13.25
C LEU A 323 5.83 1.44 12.16
N VAL A 324 5.46 2.29 11.23
CA VAL A 324 4.67 1.92 10.04
C VAL A 324 5.48 2.22 8.79
N SER A 325 5.69 1.23 7.93
CA SER A 325 6.51 1.41 6.73
C SER A 325 5.96 0.66 5.54
N LEU A 326 6.26 1.17 4.35
CA LEU A 326 5.94 0.50 3.09
C LEU A 326 6.89 0.91 1.96
N CYS A 327 7.03 0.00 1.01
CA CYS A 327 7.66 0.25 -0.28
C CYS A 327 6.68 0.94 -1.23
N VAL A 328 7.20 1.76 -2.12
CA VAL A 328 6.41 2.60 -3.03
C VAL A 328 6.91 2.41 -4.45
N GLY A 329 6.01 2.05 -5.36
CA GLY A 329 6.30 1.97 -6.79
C GLY A 329 6.90 3.28 -7.32
N GLY A 330 7.90 3.18 -8.21
CA GLY A 330 8.69 4.31 -8.66
C GLY A 330 9.97 4.53 -7.84
N GLY A 331 10.36 3.57 -6.98
CA GLY A 331 11.62 3.62 -6.24
C GLY A 331 11.59 4.56 -5.04
N GLN A 332 10.61 4.38 -4.15
CA GLN A 332 10.51 5.15 -2.91
C GLN A 332 10.16 4.23 -1.73
N GLY A 333 10.32 4.75 -0.52
CA GLY A 333 9.83 4.18 0.73
C GLY A 333 9.28 5.24 1.65
N ALA A 334 8.43 4.80 2.58
CA ALA A 334 7.87 5.63 3.63
C ALA A 334 8.08 4.97 4.99
N ALA A 335 8.34 5.77 6.01
CA ALA A 335 8.36 5.37 7.42
C ALA A 335 7.65 6.43 8.25
N LEU A 336 6.64 6.02 9.02
CA LEU A 336 5.92 6.86 9.97
C LEU A 336 6.09 6.30 11.36
N TRP A 337 6.36 7.18 12.33
CA TRP A 337 6.43 6.83 13.73
C TRP A 337 5.22 7.40 14.47
N LEU A 338 4.58 6.53 15.21
CA LEU A 338 3.38 6.82 15.97
C LEU A 338 3.64 6.58 17.44
N GLU A 339 2.99 7.34 18.29
CA GLU A 339 3.02 7.16 19.75
C GLU A 339 1.60 7.15 20.29
N ARG A 340 1.31 6.21 21.18
CA ARG A 340 0.04 6.16 21.90
C ARG A 340 -0.06 7.35 22.87
N THR A 341 -1.21 7.97 22.91
CA THR A 341 -1.55 9.05 23.87
C THR A 341 -1.95 8.50 25.23
#